data_1144e5c693865296712fc4fa89d271c6
#
_entry.id   1144e5c693865296712fc4fa89d271c6
#
_cell.length_a   1.000
_cell.length_b   1.000
_cell.length_c   1.000
_cell.angle_alpha   90.00
_cell.angle_beta   90.00
_cell.angle_gamma   90.00
#
_symmetry.space_group_name_H-M   'P 1'
#
loop_
_entity.id
_entity.type
_entity.pdbx_description
1 polymer ?
#
loop_
_entity_poly.entity_id
_entity_poly.type
_entity_poly.pdbx_seq_one_letter_code
_entity_poly.pdbx_strand_id
1 'polypeptide(L)'
;MKLYERLGANNLCPSPIGYRVRIALALKGMDCARVPMRFADVDRLEAETGARTCPAMVDGASRLTNSEAIVRYLDAVQSGRPVYRDEDRYFDLAAIERELGARAGRVIAPWFIERLCPEDRDYYRRSREERYGMTFAELVAHRSASELDLAFSVGRVAAKLERSPFFSGREPGFADAVVYGYLLWIELADPSAMPELPADMAAWYEARDLAWRRACLKPFAKDA
;
A
#
# COMPACT_ATOMS: atom_id res chain seq x y z
N MET A 1 -2.54 -20.93 -3.92
CA MET A 1 -2.46 -19.48 -4.11
C MET A 1 -1.15 -18.95 -3.54
N LYS A 2 -0.37 -18.19 -4.33
CA LYS A 2 0.90 -17.56 -3.94
C LYS A 2 0.83 -16.06 -4.21
N LEU A 3 1.13 -15.22 -3.22
CA LEU A 3 1.21 -13.78 -3.33
C LEU A 3 2.68 -13.34 -3.30
N TYR A 4 3.13 -12.72 -4.38
CA TYR A 4 4.48 -12.17 -4.54
C TYR A 4 4.49 -10.72 -4.09
N GLU A 5 5.30 -10.39 -3.10
CA GLU A 5 5.35 -9.08 -2.47
C GLU A 5 6.80 -8.60 -2.30
N ARG A 6 6.99 -7.28 -2.25
CA ARG A 6 8.32 -6.72 -2.00
C ARG A 6 8.81 -7.11 -0.60
N LEU A 7 10.04 -7.59 -0.54
CA LEU A 7 10.77 -7.82 0.70
C LEU A 7 11.46 -6.52 1.14
N GLY A 8 11.31 -6.19 2.39
CA GLY A 8 12.03 -5.12 3.06
C GLY A 8 12.81 -5.62 4.27
N ALA A 9 13.34 -4.69 5.04
CA ALA A 9 14.04 -4.98 6.29
C ALA A 9 13.15 -5.77 7.26
N ASN A 10 13.76 -6.58 8.11
CA ASN A 10 13.08 -7.39 9.14
C ASN A 10 12.03 -8.36 8.58
N ASN A 11 12.19 -8.85 7.35
CA ASN A 11 11.25 -9.73 6.67
C ASN A 11 9.82 -9.16 6.55
N LEU A 12 9.69 -7.84 6.47
CA LEU A 12 8.41 -7.16 6.31
C LEU A 12 8.18 -6.72 4.86
N CYS A 13 6.92 -6.63 4.47
CA CYS A 13 6.56 -5.99 3.22
C CYS A 13 6.63 -4.46 3.40
N PRO A 14 7.41 -3.72 2.58
CA PRO A 14 7.54 -2.28 2.70
C PRO A 14 6.59 -1.51 1.76
N SER A 15 5.51 -2.12 1.28
CA SER A 15 4.73 -1.56 0.18
C SER A 15 3.27 -1.29 0.56
N PRO A 16 2.78 -0.04 0.40
CA PRO A 16 1.37 0.27 0.60
C PRO A 16 0.45 -0.49 -0.36
N ILE A 17 0.97 -0.85 -1.54
CA ILE A 17 0.22 -1.64 -2.53
C ILE A 17 0.10 -3.10 -2.07
N GLY A 18 1.13 -3.65 -1.41
CA GLY A 18 1.07 -4.96 -0.77
C GLY A 18 0.08 -4.98 0.40
N TYR A 19 0.06 -3.92 1.21
CA TYR A 19 -0.86 -3.81 2.36
C TYR A 19 -2.33 -3.93 1.93
N ARG A 20 -2.73 -3.34 0.80
CA ARG A 20 -4.12 -3.46 0.28
C ARG A 20 -4.55 -4.91 0.09
N VAL A 21 -3.67 -5.72 -0.49
CA VAL A 21 -3.96 -7.14 -0.73
C VAL A 21 -4.01 -7.92 0.58
N ARG A 22 -3.12 -7.62 1.53
CA ARG A 22 -3.14 -8.24 2.85
C ARG A 22 -4.40 -7.91 3.63
N ILE A 23 -4.88 -6.67 3.55
CA ILE A 23 -6.15 -6.25 4.16
C ILE A 23 -7.32 -6.96 3.47
N ALA A 24 -7.32 -7.03 2.14
CA ALA A 24 -8.37 -7.73 1.40
C ALA A 24 -8.43 -9.23 1.76
N LEU A 25 -7.29 -9.90 1.87
CA LEU A 25 -7.22 -11.28 2.35
C LEU A 25 -7.80 -11.41 3.77
N ALA A 26 -7.44 -10.50 4.68
CA ALA A 26 -7.97 -10.49 6.04
C ALA A 26 -9.50 -10.26 6.07
N LEU A 27 -10.02 -9.34 5.25
CA LEU A 27 -11.47 -9.09 5.14
C LEU A 27 -12.24 -10.30 4.58
N LYS A 28 -11.59 -11.11 3.72
CA LYS A 28 -12.17 -12.36 3.17
C LYS A 28 -11.95 -13.56 4.10
N GLY A 29 -11.19 -13.43 5.19
CA GLY A 29 -10.80 -14.56 6.02
C GLY A 29 -9.91 -15.58 5.29
N MET A 30 -9.17 -15.14 4.27
CA MET A 30 -8.30 -15.97 3.44
C MET A 30 -6.84 -15.85 3.86
N ASP A 31 -6.07 -16.91 3.66
CA ASP A 31 -4.61 -16.91 3.76
C ASP A 31 -3.99 -17.45 2.45
N CYS A 32 -2.73 -17.12 2.21
CA CYS A 32 -1.97 -17.59 1.07
C CYS A 32 -0.49 -17.70 1.37
N ALA A 33 0.22 -18.50 0.60
CA ALA A 33 1.68 -18.50 0.64
C ALA A 33 2.21 -17.15 0.13
N ARG A 34 3.06 -16.49 0.91
CA ARG A 34 3.65 -15.20 0.55
C ARG A 34 5.10 -15.40 0.13
N VAL A 35 5.42 -14.94 -1.08
CA VAL A 35 6.74 -15.08 -1.69
C VAL A 35 7.46 -13.73 -1.66
N PRO A 36 8.55 -13.60 -0.87
CA PRO A 36 9.30 -12.36 -0.81
C PRO A 36 10.08 -12.12 -2.10
N MET A 37 10.05 -10.90 -2.62
CA MET A 37 10.72 -10.47 -3.85
C MET A 37 11.53 -9.22 -3.60
N ARG A 38 12.84 -9.28 -3.81
CA ARG A 38 13.70 -8.11 -3.75
C ARG A 38 13.46 -7.19 -4.95
N PHE A 39 13.90 -5.95 -4.88
CA PHE A 39 13.79 -5.03 -6.02
C PHE A 39 14.60 -5.52 -7.24
N ALA A 40 15.69 -6.25 -7.00
CA ALA A 40 16.51 -6.85 -8.04
C ALA A 40 15.87 -8.10 -8.71
N ASP A 41 14.87 -8.73 -8.10
CA ASP A 41 14.28 -10.00 -8.56
C ASP A 41 13.27 -9.81 -9.70
N VAL A 42 13.45 -8.81 -10.57
CA VAL A 42 12.46 -8.47 -11.62
C VAL A 42 12.29 -9.64 -12.61
N ASP A 43 13.39 -10.23 -13.07
CA ASP A 43 13.34 -11.32 -14.06
C ASP A 43 12.74 -12.59 -13.47
N ARG A 44 13.04 -12.90 -12.21
CA ARG A 44 12.42 -14.00 -11.47
C ARG A 44 10.91 -13.75 -11.31
N LEU A 45 10.52 -12.56 -10.91
CA LEU A 45 9.11 -12.19 -10.77
C LEU A 45 8.37 -12.36 -12.09
N GLU A 46 8.94 -11.86 -13.20
CA GLU A 46 8.37 -11.96 -14.53
C GLU A 46 8.21 -13.42 -14.97
N ALA A 47 9.24 -14.23 -14.78
CA ALA A 47 9.20 -15.65 -15.13
C ALA A 47 8.12 -16.42 -14.35
N GLU A 48 7.95 -16.13 -13.06
CA GLU A 48 7.00 -16.84 -12.21
C GLU A 48 5.56 -16.31 -12.33
N THR A 49 5.36 -15.02 -12.64
CA THR A 49 4.05 -14.36 -12.55
C THR A 49 3.59 -13.67 -13.83
N GLY A 50 4.48 -13.40 -14.76
CA GLY A 50 4.23 -12.52 -15.91
C GLY A 50 4.25 -11.03 -15.55
N ALA A 51 4.55 -10.66 -14.28
CA ALA A 51 4.57 -9.26 -13.81
C ALA A 51 6.00 -8.79 -13.57
N ARG A 52 6.27 -7.51 -13.82
CA ARG A 52 7.53 -6.85 -13.46
C ARG A 52 7.47 -6.06 -12.16
N THR A 53 6.30 -5.98 -11.53
CA THR A 53 6.06 -5.24 -10.28
C THR A 53 5.24 -6.06 -9.29
N CYS A 54 5.46 -5.81 -8.00
CA CYS A 54 4.64 -6.37 -6.91
C CYS A 54 3.54 -5.38 -6.50
N PRO A 55 2.40 -5.89 -5.99
CA PRO A 55 2.10 -7.30 -5.78
C PRO A 55 1.68 -8.01 -7.08
N ALA A 56 1.98 -9.30 -7.14
CA ALA A 56 1.46 -10.22 -8.15
C ALA A 56 0.95 -11.50 -7.46
N MET A 57 0.00 -12.20 -8.07
CA MET A 57 -0.56 -13.43 -7.51
C MET A 57 -0.62 -14.53 -8.57
N VAL A 58 -0.31 -15.75 -8.15
CA VAL A 58 -0.48 -16.96 -8.95
C VAL A 58 -1.37 -17.95 -8.20
N ASP A 59 -2.43 -18.42 -8.86
CA ASP A 59 -3.30 -19.48 -8.34
C ASP A 59 -3.66 -20.46 -9.48
N GLY A 60 -3.06 -21.64 -9.45
CA GLY A 60 -3.15 -22.56 -10.57
C GLY A 60 -2.66 -21.93 -11.89
N ALA A 61 -3.53 -21.82 -12.87
CA ALA A 61 -3.25 -21.16 -14.16
C ALA A 61 -3.44 -19.63 -14.13
N SER A 62 -4.09 -19.10 -13.11
CA SER A 62 -4.37 -17.66 -13.00
C SER A 62 -3.13 -16.87 -12.61
N ARG A 63 -2.84 -15.80 -13.36
CA ARG A 63 -1.77 -14.85 -13.09
C ARG A 63 -2.32 -13.43 -13.04
N LEU A 64 -2.12 -12.75 -11.92
CA LEU A 64 -2.71 -11.45 -11.60
C LEU A 64 -1.59 -10.46 -11.26
N THR A 65 -1.57 -9.31 -11.92
CA THR A 65 -0.40 -8.43 -11.95
C THR A 65 -0.57 -7.09 -11.23
N ASN A 66 -1.73 -6.84 -10.62
CA ASN A 66 -1.96 -5.64 -9.81
C ASN A 66 -2.95 -5.89 -8.67
N SER A 67 -2.94 -5.01 -7.68
CA SER A 67 -3.74 -5.19 -6.46
C SER A 67 -5.25 -5.22 -6.70
N GLU A 68 -5.77 -4.42 -7.65
CA GLU A 68 -7.20 -4.41 -7.97
C GLU A 68 -7.62 -5.74 -8.61
N ALA A 69 -6.87 -6.22 -9.61
CA ALA A 69 -7.14 -7.50 -10.25
C ALA A 69 -7.08 -8.66 -9.24
N ILE A 70 -6.12 -8.60 -8.31
CA ILE A 70 -6.01 -9.58 -7.23
C ILE A 70 -7.26 -9.56 -6.35
N VAL A 71 -7.71 -8.39 -5.89
CA VAL A 71 -8.87 -8.29 -5.00
C VAL A 71 -10.16 -8.72 -5.71
N ARG A 72 -10.36 -8.35 -6.96
CA ARG A 72 -11.49 -8.85 -7.77
C ARG A 72 -11.47 -10.37 -7.93
N TYR A 73 -10.28 -10.95 -8.10
CA TYR A 73 -10.12 -12.40 -8.15
C TYR A 73 -10.48 -13.06 -6.82
N LEU A 74 -10.02 -12.50 -5.67
CA LEU A 74 -10.38 -13.00 -4.35
C LEU A 74 -11.90 -12.99 -4.14
N ASP A 75 -12.59 -11.97 -4.62
CA ASP A 75 -14.06 -11.89 -4.58
C ASP A 75 -14.73 -12.94 -5.45
N ALA A 76 -14.14 -13.31 -6.58
CA ALA A 76 -14.67 -14.33 -7.47
C ALA A 76 -14.49 -15.76 -6.95
N VAL A 77 -13.37 -16.03 -6.25
CA VAL A 77 -13.05 -17.40 -5.78
C VAL A 77 -13.54 -17.68 -4.36
N GLN A 78 -13.80 -16.66 -3.56
CA GLN A 78 -14.28 -16.78 -2.19
C GLN A 78 -15.65 -16.13 -2.07
N SER A 79 -16.67 -16.95 -1.83
CA SER A 79 -18.03 -16.46 -1.55
C SER A 79 -18.10 -15.56 -0.32
N GLY A 80 -19.17 -14.81 -0.18
CA GLY A 80 -19.41 -13.88 0.89
C GLY A 80 -19.35 -12.43 0.41
N ARG A 81 -19.15 -11.49 1.36
CA ARG A 81 -19.15 -10.08 1.03
C ARG A 81 -17.99 -9.70 0.11
N PRO A 82 -18.24 -8.99 -1.02
CA PRO A 82 -17.16 -8.52 -1.88
C PRO A 82 -16.37 -7.42 -1.18
N VAL A 83 -15.04 -7.47 -1.31
CA VAL A 83 -14.12 -6.41 -0.88
C VAL A 83 -14.06 -5.30 -1.91
N TYR A 84 -14.06 -5.63 -3.21
CA TYR A 84 -14.21 -4.66 -4.29
C TYR A 84 -15.69 -4.45 -4.60
N ARG A 85 -16.18 -3.22 -4.43
CA ARG A 85 -17.59 -2.90 -4.57
C ARG A 85 -17.86 -1.91 -5.69
N ASP A 86 -19.13 -1.71 -6.03
CA ASP A 86 -19.52 -0.72 -7.02
C ASP A 86 -19.19 0.70 -6.58
N GLU A 87 -19.26 0.99 -5.28
CA GLU A 87 -18.85 2.27 -4.69
C GLU A 87 -17.36 2.55 -4.91
N ASP A 88 -16.51 1.54 -4.93
CA ASP A 88 -15.08 1.68 -5.22
C ASP A 88 -14.82 2.16 -6.65
N ARG A 89 -15.73 1.91 -7.60
CA ARG A 89 -15.65 2.43 -8.97
C ARG A 89 -15.83 3.95 -9.04
N TYR A 90 -16.62 4.51 -8.14
CA TYR A 90 -16.87 5.95 -8.04
C TYR A 90 -15.86 6.66 -7.13
N PHE A 91 -15.14 5.89 -6.35
CA PHE A 91 -14.01 6.37 -5.60
C PHE A 91 -12.81 6.34 -6.55
N ASP A 92 -12.43 7.50 -7.08
CA ASP A 92 -11.33 7.58 -8.03
C ASP A 92 -10.01 7.15 -7.35
N LEU A 93 -9.77 5.83 -7.36
CA LEU A 93 -8.57 5.23 -6.78
C LEU A 93 -7.29 5.80 -7.41
N ALA A 94 -7.34 6.14 -8.70
CA ALA A 94 -6.21 6.78 -9.37
C ALA A 94 -5.98 8.20 -8.85
N ALA A 95 -7.05 8.94 -8.50
CA ALA A 95 -6.91 10.23 -7.83
C ALA A 95 -6.27 10.07 -6.45
N ILE A 96 -6.70 9.08 -5.65
CA ILE A 96 -6.08 8.82 -4.34
C ILE A 96 -4.62 8.45 -4.48
N GLU A 97 -4.26 7.65 -5.45
CA GLU A 97 -2.86 7.30 -5.69
C GLU A 97 -2.02 8.53 -6.05
N ARG A 98 -2.58 9.46 -6.82
CA ARG A 98 -1.92 10.75 -7.08
C ARG A 98 -1.88 11.62 -5.83
N GLU A 99 -3.00 11.73 -5.11
CA GLU A 99 -3.14 12.60 -3.94
C GLU A 99 -2.30 12.10 -2.75
N LEU A 100 -2.44 10.85 -2.36
CA LEU A 100 -1.71 10.30 -1.23
C LEU A 100 -0.38 9.69 -1.63
N GLY A 101 -0.35 8.82 -2.63
CA GLY A 101 0.83 8.04 -2.97
C GLY A 101 2.00 8.89 -3.48
N ALA A 102 1.74 9.79 -4.42
CA ALA A 102 2.80 10.64 -4.98
C ALA A 102 3.30 11.68 -3.96
N ARG A 103 2.40 12.30 -3.19
CA ARG A 103 2.76 13.31 -2.18
C ARG A 103 3.44 12.67 -0.97
N ALA A 104 2.86 11.61 -0.41
CA ALA A 104 3.51 10.85 0.65
C ALA A 104 4.91 10.40 0.24
N GLY A 105 5.05 9.87 -0.98
CA GLY A 105 6.34 9.41 -1.48
C GLY A 105 7.42 10.49 -1.52
N ARG A 106 7.09 11.73 -1.85
CA ARG A 106 8.04 12.86 -1.79
C ARG A 106 8.47 13.18 -0.36
N VAL A 107 7.55 13.11 0.58
CA VAL A 107 7.84 13.38 2.00
C VAL A 107 8.73 12.29 2.58
N ILE A 108 8.39 11.00 2.36
CA ILE A 108 9.01 9.90 3.11
C ILE A 108 10.14 9.17 2.37
N ALA A 109 10.33 9.36 1.05
CA ALA A 109 11.32 8.58 0.29
C ALA A 109 12.74 8.60 0.87
N PRO A 110 13.28 9.72 1.36
CA PRO A 110 14.62 9.74 1.97
C PRO A 110 14.74 8.90 3.25
N TRP A 111 13.67 8.79 4.04
CA TRP A 111 13.64 8.01 5.29
C TRP A 111 13.21 6.56 5.08
N PHE A 112 12.38 6.35 4.07
CA PHE A 112 11.88 5.00 3.76
C PHE A 112 12.98 4.03 3.34
N ILE A 113 14.11 4.52 2.86
CA ILE A 113 15.29 3.73 2.47
C ILE A 113 15.75 2.78 3.60
N GLU A 114 15.56 3.17 4.87
CA GLU A 114 15.92 2.34 6.03
C GLU A 114 14.97 1.15 6.25
N ARG A 115 13.82 1.14 5.59
CA ARG A 115 12.86 0.03 5.60
C ARG A 115 13.16 -1.03 4.54
N LEU A 116 14.20 -0.81 3.74
CA LEU A 116 14.59 -1.71 2.66
C LEU A 116 15.79 -2.57 3.07
N CYS A 117 15.92 -3.72 2.40
CA CYS A 117 17.14 -4.50 2.46
C CYS A 117 18.32 -3.61 2.00
N PRO A 118 19.48 -3.66 2.67
CA PRO A 118 20.61 -2.78 2.35
C PRO A 118 20.99 -2.77 0.88
N GLU A 119 20.93 -3.95 0.23
CA GLU A 119 21.32 -4.15 -1.16
C GLU A 119 20.32 -3.53 -2.16
N ASP A 120 19.11 -3.21 -1.74
CA ASP A 120 18.09 -2.57 -2.57
C ASP A 120 18.12 -1.04 -2.48
N ARG A 121 18.86 -0.47 -1.52
CA ARG A 121 18.83 0.96 -1.19
C ARG A 121 19.30 1.85 -2.33
N ASP A 122 20.37 1.48 -3.00
CA ASP A 122 20.90 2.29 -4.12
C ASP A 122 19.97 2.26 -5.34
N TYR A 123 19.39 1.12 -5.63
CA TYR A 123 18.36 1.02 -6.67
C TYR A 123 17.14 1.90 -6.32
N TYR A 124 16.67 1.81 -5.09
CA TYR A 124 15.53 2.58 -4.63
C TYR A 124 15.79 4.08 -4.74
N ARG A 125 16.93 4.56 -4.24
CA ARG A 125 17.31 5.97 -4.30
C ARG A 125 17.26 6.47 -5.74
N ARG A 126 18.00 5.87 -6.65
CA ARG A 126 18.02 6.27 -8.08
C ARG A 126 16.63 6.28 -8.70
N SER A 127 15.86 5.22 -8.48
CA SER A 127 14.49 5.10 -8.99
C SER A 127 13.55 6.19 -8.46
N ARG A 128 13.76 6.68 -7.24
CA ARG A 128 12.91 7.74 -6.65
C ARG A 128 13.37 9.12 -7.07
N GLU A 129 14.66 9.35 -7.13
CA GLU A 129 15.23 10.61 -7.65
C GLU A 129 14.81 10.83 -9.11
N GLU A 130 14.90 9.82 -9.94
CA GLU A 130 14.38 9.85 -11.32
C GLU A 130 12.88 10.13 -11.36
N ARG A 131 12.08 9.41 -10.56
CA ARG A 131 10.62 9.56 -10.52
C ARG A 131 10.15 10.94 -10.10
N TYR A 132 10.84 11.55 -9.13
CA TYR A 132 10.45 12.87 -8.60
C TYR A 132 11.17 14.02 -9.30
N GLY A 133 12.19 13.75 -10.12
CA GLY A 133 13.05 14.76 -10.75
C GLY A 133 13.85 15.57 -9.72
N MET A 134 14.13 14.99 -8.55
CA MET A 134 14.78 15.62 -7.40
C MET A 134 15.67 14.61 -6.70
N THR A 135 16.83 15.06 -6.24
CA THR A 135 17.68 14.27 -5.35
C THR A 135 17.04 14.13 -3.94
N PHE A 136 17.48 13.15 -3.17
CA PHE A 136 17.04 13.04 -1.78
C PHE A 136 17.37 14.25 -0.93
N ALA A 137 18.52 14.93 -1.20
CA ALA A 137 18.87 16.18 -0.53
C ALA A 137 17.86 17.31 -0.83
N GLU A 138 17.44 17.43 -2.09
CA GLU A 138 16.40 18.40 -2.49
C GLU A 138 15.04 18.05 -1.89
N LEU A 139 14.65 16.75 -1.85
CA LEU A 139 13.42 16.32 -1.19
C LEU A 139 13.42 16.69 0.29
N VAL A 140 14.55 16.50 0.98
CA VAL A 140 14.73 16.93 2.38
C VAL A 140 14.59 18.45 2.53
N ALA A 141 15.23 19.22 1.65
CA ALA A 141 15.15 20.68 1.68
C ALA A 141 13.72 21.20 1.43
N HIS A 142 12.91 20.50 0.65
CA HIS A 142 11.51 20.86 0.33
C HIS A 142 10.49 20.15 1.23
N ARG A 143 10.91 19.49 2.30
CA ARG A 143 10.06 18.67 3.15
C ARG A 143 8.82 19.41 3.64
N SER A 144 8.98 20.58 4.25
CA SER A 144 7.84 21.31 4.84
C SER A 144 6.76 21.68 3.82
N ALA A 145 7.15 22.06 2.60
CA ALA A 145 6.19 22.32 1.52
C ALA A 145 5.44 21.03 1.10
N SER A 146 6.18 19.92 1.01
CA SER A 146 5.61 18.61 0.66
C SER A 146 4.66 18.09 1.75
N GLU A 147 4.95 18.36 3.03
CA GLU A 147 4.06 18.01 4.16
C GLU A 147 2.75 18.81 4.13
N LEU A 148 2.80 20.10 3.78
CA LEU A 148 1.59 20.90 3.59
C LEU A 148 0.73 20.38 2.44
N ASP A 149 1.35 20.02 1.31
CA ASP A 149 0.66 19.41 0.18
C ASP A 149 0.01 18.07 0.55
N LEU A 150 0.70 17.26 1.34
CA LEU A 150 0.19 15.99 1.84
C LEU A 150 -1.00 16.19 2.78
N ALA A 151 -0.89 17.13 3.74
CA ALA A 151 -1.95 17.44 4.69
C ALA A 151 -3.23 17.93 3.96
N PHE A 152 -3.08 18.80 2.96
CA PHE A 152 -4.20 19.24 2.13
C PHE A 152 -4.89 18.06 1.40
N SER A 153 -4.09 17.15 0.86
CA SER A 153 -4.60 15.96 0.17
C SER A 153 -5.31 14.99 1.10
N VAL A 154 -4.79 14.81 2.31
CA VAL A 154 -5.44 14.00 3.36
C VAL A 154 -6.80 14.59 3.71
N GLY A 155 -6.90 15.92 3.89
CA GLY A 155 -8.19 16.59 4.13
C GLY A 155 -9.22 16.35 3.01
N ARG A 156 -8.79 16.43 1.75
CA ARG A 156 -9.67 16.16 0.61
C ARG A 156 -10.15 14.70 0.56
N VAL A 157 -9.29 13.76 0.88
CA VAL A 157 -9.66 12.34 0.95
C VAL A 157 -10.59 12.08 2.12
N ALA A 158 -10.33 12.68 3.28
CA ALA A 158 -11.13 12.55 4.49
C ALA A 158 -12.57 13.00 4.33
N ALA A 159 -12.84 14.03 3.49
CA ALA A 159 -14.18 14.55 3.22
C ALA A 159 -15.19 13.49 2.74
N LYS A 160 -14.72 12.35 2.26
CA LYS A 160 -15.60 11.20 1.95
C LYS A 160 -16.27 10.61 3.18
N LEU A 161 -15.60 10.63 4.33
CA LEU A 161 -16.13 10.08 5.59
C LEU A 161 -17.27 10.92 6.18
N GLU A 162 -17.44 12.18 5.76
CA GLU A 162 -18.60 12.99 6.11
C GLU A 162 -19.92 12.38 5.65
N ARG A 163 -19.89 11.56 4.60
CA ARG A 163 -21.08 10.99 3.94
C ARG A 163 -21.26 9.50 4.19
N SER A 164 -20.23 8.84 4.70
CA SER A 164 -20.22 7.38 4.82
C SER A 164 -19.20 6.95 5.88
N PRO A 165 -19.51 5.91 6.70
CA PRO A 165 -18.60 5.42 7.73
C PRO A 165 -17.30 4.80 7.18
N PHE A 166 -17.24 4.54 5.89
CA PHE A 166 -16.08 3.95 5.20
C PHE A 166 -15.88 4.58 3.82
N PHE A 167 -14.67 4.54 3.30
CA PHE A 167 -14.36 4.97 1.93
C PHE A 167 -15.08 4.13 0.87
N SER A 168 -15.33 2.86 1.16
CA SER A 168 -16.11 1.94 0.32
C SER A 168 -17.62 1.93 0.65
N GLY A 169 -18.14 2.97 1.31
CA GLY A 169 -19.56 3.10 1.59
C GLY A 169 -19.95 2.68 3.00
N ARG A 170 -20.95 1.80 3.16
CA ARG A 170 -21.49 1.42 4.49
C ARG A 170 -20.59 0.47 5.28
N GLU A 171 -19.60 -0.10 4.65
CA GLU A 171 -18.75 -1.13 5.22
C GLU A 171 -17.35 -1.11 4.60
N PRO A 172 -16.32 -1.61 5.31
CA PRO A 172 -14.95 -1.57 4.83
C PRO A 172 -14.78 -2.37 3.53
N GLY A 173 -14.01 -1.84 2.59
CA GLY A 173 -13.73 -2.45 1.30
C GLY A 173 -12.37 -2.06 0.73
N PHE A 174 -12.24 -2.13 -0.60
CA PHE A 174 -10.95 -1.92 -1.25
C PHE A 174 -10.45 -0.48 -1.14
N ALA A 175 -11.34 0.53 -1.26
CA ALA A 175 -10.96 1.93 -1.07
C ALA A 175 -10.40 2.19 0.34
N ASP A 176 -11.01 1.56 1.35
CA ASP A 176 -10.49 1.62 2.73
C ASP A 176 -9.11 1.01 2.84
N ALA A 177 -8.88 -0.16 2.23
CA ALA A 177 -7.58 -0.81 2.23
C ALA A 177 -6.50 0.04 1.52
N VAL A 178 -6.89 0.79 0.48
CA VAL A 178 -6.00 1.72 -0.23
C VAL A 178 -5.58 2.88 0.67
N VAL A 179 -6.54 3.57 1.27
CA VAL A 179 -6.26 4.73 2.15
C VAL A 179 -5.47 4.30 3.38
N TYR A 180 -5.90 3.24 4.07
CA TYR A 180 -5.18 2.71 5.23
C TYR A 180 -3.75 2.33 4.90
N GLY A 181 -3.55 1.65 3.77
CA GLY A 181 -2.22 1.23 3.32
C GLY A 181 -1.26 2.41 3.13
N TYR A 182 -1.73 3.55 2.62
CA TYR A 182 -0.90 4.76 2.48
C TYR A 182 -0.60 5.42 3.82
N LEU A 183 -1.58 5.55 4.72
CA LEU A 183 -1.36 6.13 6.04
C LEU A 183 -0.37 5.29 6.85
N LEU A 184 -0.55 3.97 6.87
CA LEU A 184 0.40 3.05 7.51
C LEU A 184 1.80 3.14 6.90
N TRP A 185 1.91 3.32 5.58
CA TRP A 185 3.18 3.47 4.91
C TRP A 185 3.93 4.73 5.33
N ILE A 186 3.22 5.87 5.47
CA ILE A 186 3.78 7.12 5.99
C ILE A 186 4.27 6.92 7.42
N GLU A 187 3.40 6.42 8.29
CA GLU A 187 3.71 6.20 9.71
C GLU A 187 4.93 5.28 9.90
N LEU A 188 5.02 4.20 9.14
CA LEU A 188 6.15 3.26 9.24
C LEU A 188 7.45 3.84 8.70
N ALA A 189 7.40 4.70 7.69
CA ALA A 189 8.59 5.32 7.12
C ALA A 189 9.16 6.38 8.08
N ASP A 190 8.31 7.30 8.48
CA ASP A 190 8.63 8.38 9.40
C ASP A 190 7.35 8.83 10.12
N PRO A 191 7.16 8.44 11.40
CA PRO A 191 5.99 8.84 12.16
C PRO A 191 5.77 10.36 12.25
N SER A 192 6.85 11.15 12.19
CA SER A 192 6.75 12.61 12.23
C SER A 192 6.20 13.24 10.95
N ALA A 193 6.18 12.48 9.86
CA ALA A 193 5.60 12.89 8.57
C ALA A 193 4.09 12.64 8.48
N MET A 194 3.51 12.01 9.51
CA MET A 194 2.06 11.76 9.54
C MET A 194 1.33 13.07 9.70
N PRO A 195 0.50 13.49 8.74
CA PRO A 195 -0.26 14.73 8.88
C PRO A 195 -1.29 14.61 9.99
N GLU A 196 -1.70 15.73 10.56
CA GLU A 196 -2.88 15.76 11.43
C GLU A 196 -4.10 15.28 10.65
N LEU A 197 -4.72 14.21 11.14
CA LEU A 197 -5.89 13.63 10.50
C LEU A 197 -7.15 14.36 10.97
N PRO A 198 -8.11 14.73 10.06
CA PRO A 198 -9.44 15.14 10.46
C PRO A 198 -10.09 14.13 11.41
N ALA A 199 -10.90 14.60 12.36
CA ALA A 199 -11.42 13.77 13.46
C ALA A 199 -12.06 12.45 13.01
N ASP A 200 -12.91 12.50 11.97
CA ASP A 200 -13.56 11.29 11.44
C ASP A 200 -12.55 10.31 10.84
N MET A 201 -11.51 10.83 10.17
CA MET A 201 -10.45 10.00 9.60
C MET A 201 -9.53 9.41 10.69
N ALA A 202 -9.24 10.17 11.74
CA ALA A 202 -8.48 9.67 12.89
C ALA A 202 -9.23 8.53 13.57
N ALA A 203 -10.50 8.72 13.91
CA ALA A 203 -11.36 7.69 14.49
C ALA A 203 -11.50 6.46 13.57
N TRP A 204 -11.64 6.69 12.26
CA TRP A 204 -11.68 5.61 11.27
C TRP A 204 -10.36 4.84 11.22
N TYR A 205 -9.20 5.51 11.27
CA TYR A 205 -7.88 4.88 11.21
C TYR A 205 -7.61 4.03 12.48
N GLU A 206 -7.80 4.62 13.66
CA GLU A 206 -7.60 3.97 14.96
C GLU A 206 -8.47 2.72 15.15
N ALA A 207 -9.74 2.79 14.76
CA ALA A 207 -10.67 1.66 14.90
C ALA A 207 -10.24 0.41 14.12
N ARG A 208 -9.33 0.52 13.15
CA ARG A 208 -8.86 -0.59 12.30
C ARG A 208 -7.42 -0.99 12.57
N ASP A 209 -6.71 -0.18 13.32
CA ASP A 209 -5.26 -0.32 13.46
C ASP A 209 -4.86 -1.72 13.96
N LEU A 210 -5.52 -2.25 14.99
CA LEU A 210 -5.14 -3.55 15.55
C LEU A 210 -5.24 -4.70 14.52
N ALA A 211 -6.35 -4.81 13.80
CA ALA A 211 -6.60 -5.94 12.89
C ALA A 211 -5.82 -5.80 11.57
N TRP A 212 -5.87 -4.62 10.97
CA TRP A 212 -5.25 -4.38 9.66
C TRP A 212 -3.74 -4.19 9.75
N ARG A 213 -3.27 -3.54 10.79
CA ARG A 213 -1.83 -3.44 11.08
C ARG A 213 -1.23 -4.84 11.27
N ARG A 214 -1.88 -5.71 12.04
CA ARG A 214 -1.44 -7.10 12.22
C ARG A 214 -1.35 -7.84 10.88
N ALA A 215 -2.34 -7.71 10.01
CA ALA A 215 -2.31 -8.29 8.67
C ALA A 215 -1.16 -7.73 7.83
N CYS A 216 -0.99 -6.40 7.81
CA CYS A 216 0.05 -5.72 7.04
C CYS A 216 1.46 -6.06 7.52
N LEU A 217 1.68 -6.14 8.83
CA LEU A 217 2.99 -6.33 9.45
C LEU A 217 3.34 -7.80 9.76
N LYS A 218 2.50 -8.75 9.37
CA LYS A 218 2.85 -10.18 9.46
C LYS A 218 4.13 -10.43 8.65
N PRO A 219 5.24 -10.91 9.25
CA PRO A 219 6.49 -11.13 8.53
C PRO A 219 6.35 -12.26 7.50
N PHE A 220 7.27 -12.31 6.54
CA PHE A 220 7.42 -13.49 5.68
C PHE A 220 7.90 -14.68 6.54
N ALA A 221 7.60 -15.90 6.11
CA ALA A 221 8.18 -17.08 6.72
C ALA A 221 9.71 -17.08 6.54
N LYS A 222 10.45 -17.64 7.52
CA LYS A 222 11.92 -17.63 7.47
C LYS A 222 12.49 -18.51 6.36
N ASP A 223 11.67 -19.46 5.87
CA ASP A 223 12.08 -20.47 4.86
C ASP A 223 11.33 -20.27 3.52
N ALA A 224 10.85 -19.04 3.25
CA ALA A 224 10.11 -18.72 2.03
C ALA A 224 11.01 -18.22 0.90
#